data_f3e2a96fc146b937763b2f2ebd339e42
#
_entry.id   f3e2a96fc146b937763b2f2ebd339e42
#
_cell.length_a   1.000
_cell.length_b   1.000
_cell.length_c   1.000
_cell.angle_alpha   90.00
_cell.angle_beta   90.00
_cell.angle_gamma   90.00
#
_symmetry.space_group_name_H-M   'P 1'
#
loop_
_entity.id
_entity.type
_entity.pdbx_description
1 polymer ?
#
loop_
_entity_poly.entity_id
_entity_poly.type
_entity_poly.pdbx_seq_one_letter_code
_entity_poly.pdbx_strand_id
1 'polypeptide(L)'
;MREVGSGTRLLAERFLEQHGIEPRIGMEIGSNETIKQAVMAGLGIAFISAHTIAAEIGDGRLAILDVVGLPEIRQWFVVRPAAKRMMPVARSLRDFLVAEGRRFLPNVKHGRCAALVVEGDDPLGRAR
;
A
#
# COMPACT_ATOMS: atom_id res chain seq x y z
N MET A 1 7.50 -1.41 9.37
CA MET A 1 7.90 -2.01 8.07
C MET A 1 7.18 -3.33 7.87
N ARG A 2 6.93 -3.76 6.65
CA ARG A 2 6.44 -5.12 6.35
C ARG A 2 7.53 -6.16 6.63
N GLU A 3 7.12 -7.41 6.76
CA GLU A 3 8.01 -8.56 6.96
C GLU A 3 8.98 -8.80 5.80
N VAL A 4 10.08 -9.48 6.06
CA VAL A 4 11.05 -9.92 5.04
C VAL A 4 10.35 -10.77 3.98
N GLY A 5 10.66 -10.53 2.71
CA GLY A 5 10.02 -11.20 1.58
C GLY A 5 8.73 -10.54 1.08
N SER A 6 8.19 -9.55 1.77
CA SER A 6 7.06 -8.76 1.29
C SER A 6 7.46 -7.90 0.09
N GLY A 7 6.69 -7.97 -1.01
CA GLY A 7 6.91 -7.10 -2.16
C GLY A 7 6.75 -5.61 -1.85
N THR A 8 5.96 -5.25 -0.83
CA THR A 8 5.86 -3.87 -0.36
C THR A 8 7.11 -3.43 0.38
N ARG A 9 7.73 -4.33 1.15
CA ARG A 9 9.02 -4.07 1.80
C ARG A 9 10.13 -3.85 0.78
N LEU A 10 10.26 -4.74 -0.20
CA LEU A 10 11.26 -4.61 -1.27
C LEU A 10 11.16 -3.26 -1.99
N LEU A 11 9.93 -2.80 -2.22
CA LEU A 11 9.69 -1.51 -2.83
C LEU A 11 10.13 -0.36 -1.92
N ALA A 12 9.77 -0.41 -0.65
CA ALA A 12 10.15 0.60 0.34
C ALA A 12 11.67 0.68 0.51
N GLU A 13 12.34 -0.47 0.64
CA GLU A 13 13.80 -0.55 0.76
C GLU A 13 14.49 0.05 -0.46
N ARG A 14 14.06 -0.32 -1.67
CA ARG A 14 14.59 0.26 -2.91
C ARG A 14 14.39 1.78 -2.99
N PHE A 15 13.19 2.25 -2.66
CA PHE A 15 12.90 3.68 -2.66
C PHE A 15 13.81 4.46 -1.69
N LEU A 16 13.95 3.97 -0.47
CA LEU A 16 14.80 4.59 0.55
C LEU A 16 16.28 4.57 0.16
N GLU A 17 16.77 3.44 -0.37
CA GLU A 17 18.14 3.28 -0.85
C GLU A 17 18.46 4.27 -1.99
N GLN A 18 17.55 4.40 -2.97
CA GLN A 18 17.71 5.35 -4.09
C GLN A 18 17.81 6.80 -3.63
N HIS A 19 17.24 7.14 -2.47
CA HIS A 19 17.29 8.48 -1.90
C HIS A 19 18.33 8.63 -0.79
N GLY A 20 19.16 7.61 -0.55
CA GLY A 20 20.18 7.63 0.50
C GLY A 20 19.62 7.72 1.91
N ILE A 21 18.41 7.21 2.12
CA ILE A 21 17.70 7.27 3.40
C ILE A 21 17.85 5.94 4.14
N GLU A 22 18.44 5.96 5.32
CA GLU A 22 18.51 4.82 6.21
C GLU A 22 17.34 4.87 7.22
N PRO A 23 16.34 3.96 7.10
CA PRO A 23 15.16 4.02 7.95
C PRO A 23 15.44 3.45 9.33
N ARG A 24 14.91 4.10 10.37
CA ARG A 24 14.83 3.49 11.70
C ARG A 24 13.61 2.57 11.76
N ILE A 25 13.83 1.27 11.61
CA ILE A 25 12.74 0.27 11.67
C ILE A 25 12.37 0.04 13.14
N GLY A 26 11.21 0.57 13.56
CA GLY A 26 10.69 0.37 14.91
C GLY A 26 9.99 -0.98 15.09
N MET A 27 9.27 -1.44 14.04
CA MET A 27 8.55 -2.72 14.07
C MET A 27 8.55 -3.39 12.71
N GLU A 28 8.56 -4.74 12.73
CA GLU A 28 8.34 -5.58 11.56
C GLU A 28 7.02 -6.33 11.72
N ILE A 29 6.09 -6.16 10.78
CA ILE A 29 4.70 -6.62 10.91
C ILE A 29 4.24 -7.27 9.61
N GLY A 30 3.74 -8.53 9.68
CA GLY A 30 3.27 -9.30 8.54
C GLY A 30 1.84 -8.97 8.08
N SER A 31 1.09 -8.19 8.86
CA SER A 31 -0.31 -7.86 8.58
C SER A 31 -0.49 -6.38 8.25
N ASN A 32 -1.11 -6.08 7.10
CA ASN A 32 -1.47 -4.70 6.75
C ASN A 32 -2.43 -4.08 7.76
N GLU A 33 -3.37 -4.87 8.29
CA GLU A 33 -4.32 -4.39 9.30
C GLU A 33 -3.61 -3.97 10.58
N THR A 34 -2.67 -4.79 11.06
CA THR A 34 -1.87 -4.46 12.24
C THR A 34 -1.00 -3.22 12.02
N ILE A 35 -0.44 -3.05 10.81
CA ILE A 35 0.31 -1.83 10.45
C ILE A 35 -0.60 -0.59 10.55
N LYS A 36 -1.82 -0.66 9.98
CA LYS A 36 -2.77 0.45 10.07
C LYS A 36 -3.06 0.83 11.52
N GLN A 37 -3.34 -0.16 12.37
CA GLN A 37 -3.60 0.07 13.79
C GLN A 37 -2.39 0.68 14.51
N ALA A 38 -1.18 0.22 14.20
CA ALA A 38 0.05 0.78 14.77
C ALA A 38 0.25 2.26 14.39
N VAL A 39 -0.01 2.62 13.13
CA VAL A 39 0.07 4.02 12.67
C VAL A 39 -1.02 4.86 13.32
N MET A 40 -2.27 4.39 13.37
CA MET A 40 -3.39 5.08 14.04
C MET A 40 -3.16 5.26 15.55
N ALA A 41 -2.37 4.39 16.17
CA ALA A 41 -1.95 4.53 17.55
C ALA A 41 -0.73 5.47 17.75
N GLY A 42 -0.28 6.17 16.69
CA GLY A 42 0.85 7.10 16.78
C GLY A 42 2.22 6.44 16.92
N LEU A 43 2.37 5.15 16.60
CA LEU A 43 3.65 4.44 16.75
C LEU A 43 4.65 4.71 15.62
N GLY A 44 4.28 5.54 14.65
CA GLY A 44 5.16 5.97 13.57
C GLY A 44 4.47 6.03 12.22
N ILE A 45 5.26 5.98 11.16
CA ILE A 45 4.80 6.02 9.76
C ILE A 45 4.98 4.65 9.09
N ALA A 46 4.23 4.38 8.03
CA ALA A 46 4.33 3.13 7.31
C ALA A 46 4.34 3.33 5.79
N PHE A 47 5.11 2.50 5.09
CA PHE A 47 5.00 2.35 3.65
C PHE A 47 4.02 1.23 3.34
N ILE A 48 2.86 1.56 2.77
CA ILE A 48 1.75 0.63 2.55
C ILE A 48 1.02 0.96 1.25
N SER A 49 0.29 -0.01 0.69
CA SER A 49 -0.54 0.23 -0.49
C SER A 49 -1.72 1.16 -0.19
N ALA A 50 -1.90 2.21 -0.99
CA ALA A 50 -3.00 3.15 -0.86
C ALA A 50 -4.39 2.47 -0.90
N HIS A 51 -4.55 1.40 -1.69
CA HIS A 51 -5.80 0.63 -1.74
C HIS A 51 -6.15 -0.03 -0.40
N THR A 52 -5.13 -0.37 0.40
CA THR A 52 -5.33 -1.03 1.71
C THR A 52 -5.88 -0.07 2.77
N ILE A 53 -5.62 1.23 2.61
CA ILE A 53 -5.96 2.27 3.58
C ILE A 53 -7.07 3.21 3.11
N ALA A 54 -7.74 2.88 2.00
CA ALA A 54 -8.73 3.76 1.37
C ALA A 54 -9.88 4.14 2.32
N ALA A 55 -10.34 3.22 3.16
CA ALA A 55 -11.38 3.46 4.15
C ALA A 55 -10.90 4.43 5.23
N GLU A 56 -9.72 4.19 5.81
CA GLU A 56 -9.14 5.02 6.87
C GLU A 56 -8.83 6.44 6.40
N ILE A 57 -8.43 6.61 5.13
CA ILE A 57 -8.27 7.94 4.51
C ILE A 57 -9.63 8.61 4.32
N GLY A 58 -10.63 7.85 3.87
CA GLY A 58 -12.00 8.36 3.72
C GLY A 58 -12.62 8.85 5.03
N ASP A 59 -12.31 8.18 6.13
CA ASP A 59 -12.76 8.48 7.48
C ASP A 59 -11.87 9.52 8.20
N GLY A 60 -10.77 9.98 7.59
CA GLY A 60 -9.83 10.93 8.19
C GLY A 60 -8.98 10.36 9.34
N ARG A 61 -8.94 9.03 9.49
CA ARG A 61 -8.14 8.35 10.53
C ARG A 61 -6.67 8.17 10.15
N LEU A 62 -6.37 8.25 8.87
CA LEU A 62 -5.01 8.22 8.33
C LEU A 62 -4.86 9.32 7.27
N ALA A 63 -3.65 9.85 7.13
CA ALA A 63 -3.28 10.78 6.08
C ALA A 63 -2.17 10.22 5.19
N ILE A 64 -2.19 10.58 3.92
CA ILE A 64 -1.10 10.27 3.00
C ILE A 64 -0.11 11.43 3.02
N LEU A 65 1.16 11.13 3.28
CA LEU A 65 2.22 12.13 3.15
C LEU A 65 2.54 12.41 1.69
N ASP A 66 2.70 13.68 1.38
CA ASP A 66 3.23 14.11 0.09
C ASP A 66 4.77 13.97 0.12
N VAL A 67 5.27 12.97 -0.58
CA VAL A 67 6.69 12.65 -0.62
C VAL A 67 7.16 12.61 -2.07
N VAL A 68 8.24 13.31 -2.37
CA VAL A 68 8.84 13.34 -3.70
C VAL A 68 9.19 11.91 -4.17
N GLY A 69 8.74 11.56 -5.37
CA GLY A 69 8.93 10.21 -5.92
C GLY A 69 7.86 9.19 -5.52
N LEU A 70 6.92 9.55 -4.67
CA LEU A 70 5.75 8.74 -4.35
C LEU A 70 4.45 9.38 -4.91
N PRO A 71 3.42 8.60 -5.16
CA PRO A 71 3.31 7.14 -5.01
C PRO A 71 3.95 6.38 -6.17
N GLU A 72 4.56 5.24 -5.89
CA GLU A 72 5.04 4.34 -6.92
C GLU A 72 3.90 3.47 -7.45
N ILE A 73 3.71 3.47 -8.78
CA ILE A 73 2.62 2.75 -9.44
C ILE A 73 3.04 1.29 -9.67
N ARG A 74 2.21 0.36 -9.20
CA ARG A 74 2.42 -1.08 -9.42
C ARG A 74 1.38 -1.65 -10.36
N GLN A 75 1.81 -2.58 -11.20
CA GLN A 75 0.92 -3.32 -12.07
C GLN A 75 0.48 -4.63 -11.40
N TRP A 76 -0.77 -5.00 -11.62
CA TRP A 76 -1.32 -6.29 -11.20
C TRP A 76 -1.36 -7.23 -12.40
N PHE A 77 -0.96 -8.47 -12.18
CA PHE A 77 -0.92 -9.48 -13.23
C PHE A 77 -1.75 -10.70 -12.82
N VAL A 78 -2.54 -11.21 -13.75
CA VAL A 78 -3.15 -12.54 -13.63
C VAL A 78 -2.16 -13.53 -14.22
N VAL A 79 -1.62 -14.40 -13.37
CA VAL A 79 -0.61 -15.40 -13.79
C VAL A 79 -1.17 -16.81 -13.72
N ARG A 80 -0.69 -17.69 -14.61
CA ARG A 80 -1.00 -19.12 -14.62
C ARG A 80 0.22 -19.92 -15.08
N PRO A 81 0.32 -21.21 -14.72
CA PRO A 81 1.31 -22.10 -15.33
C PRO A 81 1.06 -22.20 -16.84
N ALA A 82 2.12 -22.01 -17.66
CA ALA A 82 2.00 -22.02 -19.12
C ALA A 82 1.46 -23.35 -19.66
N ALA A 83 1.93 -24.47 -19.10
CA ALA A 83 1.55 -25.81 -19.51
C ALA A 83 0.14 -26.23 -19.10
N LYS A 84 -0.51 -25.53 -18.15
CA LYS A 84 -1.82 -25.93 -17.64
C LYS A 84 -2.95 -25.35 -18.50
N ARG A 85 -3.83 -26.22 -19.02
CA ARG A 85 -5.04 -25.80 -19.73
C ARG A 85 -5.97 -25.04 -18.75
N MET A 86 -6.41 -23.89 -19.17
CA MET A 86 -7.34 -23.07 -18.37
C MET A 86 -8.75 -23.64 -18.48
N MET A 87 -9.34 -23.97 -17.34
CA MET A 87 -10.74 -24.40 -17.25
C MET A 87 -11.69 -23.25 -17.60
N PRO A 88 -12.91 -23.54 -18.07
CA PRO A 88 -13.87 -22.51 -18.49
C PRO A 88 -14.12 -21.44 -17.41
N VAL A 89 -14.33 -21.84 -16.16
CA VAL A 89 -14.56 -20.93 -15.04
C VAL A 89 -13.37 -20.00 -14.78
N ALA A 90 -12.15 -20.52 -14.87
CA ALA A 90 -10.93 -19.72 -14.70
C ALA A 90 -10.74 -18.74 -15.85
N ARG A 91 -11.17 -19.10 -17.06
CA ARG A 91 -11.17 -18.22 -18.22
C ARG A 91 -12.18 -17.07 -18.04
N SER A 92 -13.40 -17.39 -17.64
CA SER A 92 -14.42 -16.37 -17.36
C SER A 92 -13.97 -15.39 -16.27
N LEU A 93 -13.36 -15.89 -15.19
CA LEU A 93 -12.80 -15.02 -14.15
C LEU A 93 -11.68 -14.11 -14.68
N ARG A 94 -10.74 -14.65 -15.47
CA ARG A 94 -9.69 -13.85 -16.09
C ARG A 94 -10.29 -12.74 -16.97
N ASP A 95 -11.24 -13.10 -17.84
CA ASP A 95 -11.84 -12.17 -18.78
C ASP A 95 -12.61 -11.06 -18.04
N PHE A 96 -13.33 -11.42 -16.97
CA PHE A 96 -13.95 -10.46 -16.07
C PHE A 96 -12.94 -9.52 -15.40
N LEU A 97 -11.85 -10.06 -14.84
CA LEU A 97 -10.82 -9.24 -14.19
C LEU A 97 -10.13 -8.28 -15.16
N VAL A 98 -9.88 -8.73 -16.41
CA VAL A 98 -9.28 -7.88 -17.44
C VAL A 98 -10.23 -6.77 -17.88
N ALA A 99 -11.52 -7.09 -18.08
CA ALA A 99 -12.51 -6.13 -18.57
C ALA A 99 -12.98 -5.16 -17.48
N GLU A 100 -13.22 -5.65 -16.27
CA GLU A 100 -13.98 -4.94 -15.24
C GLU A 100 -13.19 -4.69 -13.96
N GLY A 101 -12.04 -5.35 -13.76
CA GLY A 101 -11.32 -5.34 -12.48
C GLY A 101 -11.01 -3.94 -11.95
N ARG A 102 -10.75 -2.98 -12.83
CA ARG A 102 -10.49 -1.58 -12.43
C ARG A 102 -11.65 -0.92 -11.68
N ARG A 103 -12.90 -1.31 -11.95
CA ARG A 103 -14.09 -0.72 -11.33
C ARG A 103 -14.21 -1.06 -9.84
N PHE A 104 -13.54 -2.12 -9.42
CA PHE A 104 -13.57 -2.61 -8.04
C PHE A 104 -12.38 -2.14 -7.20
N LEU A 105 -11.44 -1.39 -7.80
CA LEU A 105 -10.35 -0.81 -7.04
C LEU A 105 -10.83 0.41 -6.26
N PRO A 106 -10.47 0.54 -4.98
CA PRO A 106 -10.79 1.72 -4.18
C PRO A 106 -10.27 2.99 -4.84
N ASN A 107 -11.11 4.02 -4.88
CA ASN A 107 -10.70 5.33 -5.37
C ASN A 107 -10.04 6.11 -4.24
N VAL A 108 -8.72 6.22 -4.29
CA VAL A 108 -7.95 7.03 -3.34
C VAL A 108 -7.68 8.39 -3.99
N LYS A 109 -8.29 9.45 -3.44
CA LYS A 109 -8.27 10.81 -4.04
C LYS A 109 -6.87 11.44 -4.17
N HIS A 110 -5.88 10.94 -3.46
CA HIS A 110 -4.50 11.40 -3.54
C HIS A 110 -3.59 10.19 -3.78
N GLY A 111 -3.05 10.09 -4.97
CA GLY A 111 -1.92 9.23 -5.30
C GLY A 111 -2.26 7.77 -5.61
N ARG A 112 -1.55 7.29 -6.59
CA ARG A 112 -1.64 5.96 -7.17
C ARG A 112 -0.68 5.03 -6.45
N CYS A 113 -1.20 4.07 -5.71
CA CYS A 113 -0.64 2.75 -5.42
C CYS A 113 0.43 2.51 -4.35
N ALA A 114 1.20 3.42 -3.83
CA ALA A 114 1.94 3.21 -2.58
C ALA A 114 2.12 4.55 -1.88
N ALA A 115 1.82 4.60 -0.60
CA ALA A 115 1.85 5.84 0.14
C ALA A 115 2.59 5.66 1.46
N LEU A 116 3.34 6.66 1.84
CA LEU A 116 3.78 6.83 3.22
C LEU A 116 2.58 7.36 4.01
N VAL A 117 2.25 6.77 5.14
CA VAL A 117 1.05 7.13 5.91
C VAL A 117 1.45 7.64 7.27
N VAL A 118 0.88 8.75 7.68
CA VAL A 118 0.98 9.32 9.03
C VAL A 118 -0.42 9.49 9.60
N GLU A 119 -0.52 9.48 10.91
CA GLU A 119 -1.71 9.84 11.68
C GLU A 119 -2.32 11.16 11.20
N GLY A 120 -3.64 11.21 11.09
CA GLY A 120 -4.37 12.44 10.78
C GLY A 120 -4.15 13.53 11.83
N ASP A 121 -4.23 14.78 11.42
CA ASP A 121 -3.92 15.99 12.18
C ASP A 121 -4.23 15.90 13.68
N ASP A 122 -3.21 16.21 14.50
CA ASP A 122 -3.40 16.62 15.89
C ASP A 122 -4.20 17.94 15.91
N PRO A 123 -5.45 17.97 16.41
CA PRO A 123 -6.24 19.19 16.48
C PRO A 123 -5.64 20.24 17.43
N LEU A 124 -4.48 19.98 18.03
CA LEU A 124 -3.81 20.85 19.00
C LEU A 124 -2.50 21.48 18.49
N GLY A 125 -2.13 21.31 17.22
CA GLY A 125 -1.10 22.14 16.57
C GLY A 125 0.29 22.10 17.21
N ARG A 126 0.75 21.00 17.74
CA ARG A 126 2.09 20.85 18.29
C ARG A 126 3.04 20.16 17.33
N ALA A 127 3.49 20.90 16.31
CA ALA A 127 4.72 20.59 15.61
C ALA A 127 5.89 20.65 16.62
N ARG A 128 6.62 19.58 16.77
CA ARG A 128 7.96 19.59 17.32
C ARG A 128 8.92 18.94 16.33
#